data_6c179aa4f3ce0551a8ab645827e86633
#
_entry.id   6c179aa4f3ce0551a8ab645827e86633
#
_cell.length_a   1.000
_cell.length_b   1.000
_cell.length_c   1.000
_cell.angle_alpha   90.00
_cell.angle_beta   90.00
_cell.angle_gamma   90.00
#
_symmetry.space_group_name_H-M   'P 1'
#
loop_
_entity.id
_entity.type
_entity.pdbx_description
1 polymer ?
#
loop_
_entity_poly.entity_id
_entity_poly.type
_entity_poly.pdbx_seq_one_letter_code
_entity_poly.pdbx_strand_id
1 'polypeptide(L)'
;PLAMAAIDMLIDVLSRSRERFARALDGVTVEQANTQPTPELAPRVDSLTWLCWHTARELDTQVSALAGTETVWATRGHRERFALPLPDDTEDWRHTPEEAAQVVVSDLGALVAYLDDAYALATAYLHALTPQVLDDVVDTSWAPPVTRAVRLASVIDDAAQHSGQAVYTRRLLGLPG
;
A
#
# COMPACT_ATOMS: atom_id res chain seq x y z
N PRO A 1 1.56 27.65 -9.85
CA PRO A 1 2.87 27.00 -9.98
C PRO A 1 3.27 26.19 -8.75
N LEU A 2 3.15 26.77 -7.52
CA LEU A 2 3.58 26.09 -6.27
C LEU A 2 2.74 24.84 -5.96
N ALA A 3 1.45 24.88 -6.23
CA ALA A 3 0.59 23.73 -5.95
C ALA A 3 0.70 22.61 -7.02
N MET A 4 1.05 22.93 -8.26
CA MET A 4 1.48 21.93 -9.24
C MET A 4 2.75 21.23 -8.78
N ALA A 5 3.72 21.99 -8.25
CA ALA A 5 4.92 21.40 -7.66
C ALA A 5 4.61 20.47 -6.48
N ALA A 6 3.57 20.74 -5.67
CA ALA A 6 3.17 19.87 -4.58
C ALA A 6 2.62 18.52 -5.08
N ILE A 7 1.77 18.53 -6.10
CA ILE A 7 1.24 17.30 -6.72
C ILE A 7 2.39 16.51 -7.36
N ASP A 8 3.29 17.16 -8.08
CA ASP A 8 4.44 16.51 -8.70
C ASP A 8 5.37 15.86 -7.65
N MET A 9 5.58 16.52 -6.50
CA MET A 9 6.35 15.94 -5.40
C MET A 9 5.68 14.70 -4.80
N LEU A 10 4.34 14.71 -4.65
CA LEU A 10 3.60 13.54 -4.18
C LEU A 10 3.72 12.37 -5.16
N ILE A 11 3.63 12.64 -6.45
CA ILE A 11 3.80 11.63 -7.52
C ILE A 11 5.23 11.05 -7.48
N ASP A 12 6.24 11.89 -7.31
CA ASP A 12 7.64 11.44 -7.22
C ASP A 12 7.87 10.53 -6.00
N VAL A 13 7.37 10.91 -4.82
CA VAL A 13 7.48 10.08 -3.61
C VAL A 13 6.74 8.75 -3.79
N LEU A 14 5.54 8.77 -4.37
CA LEU A 14 4.77 7.56 -4.67
C LEU A 14 5.54 6.65 -5.63
N SER A 15 6.08 7.18 -6.71
CA SER A 15 6.89 6.43 -7.70
C SER A 15 8.12 5.77 -7.04
N ARG A 16 8.85 6.49 -6.21
CA ARG A 16 10.00 5.96 -5.47
C ARG A 16 9.62 4.81 -4.53
N SER A 17 8.46 4.88 -3.90
CA SER A 17 7.97 3.77 -3.06
C SER A 17 7.69 2.53 -3.90
N ARG A 18 7.08 2.69 -5.09
CA ARG A 18 6.86 1.57 -6.01
C ARG A 18 8.16 0.91 -6.48
N GLU A 19 9.18 1.71 -6.78
CA GLU A 19 10.51 1.22 -7.14
C GLU A 19 11.17 0.41 -6.01
N ARG A 20 10.99 0.83 -4.75
CA ARG A 20 11.50 0.07 -3.59
C ARG A 20 10.80 -1.28 -3.47
N PHE A 21 9.48 -1.36 -3.67
CA PHE A 21 8.77 -2.65 -3.71
C PHE A 21 9.26 -3.54 -4.85
N ALA A 22 9.50 -2.99 -6.05
CA ALA A 22 10.07 -3.76 -7.15
C ALA A 22 11.41 -4.38 -6.76
N ARG A 23 12.31 -3.61 -6.14
CA ARG A 23 13.59 -4.14 -5.64
C ARG A 23 13.41 -5.16 -4.51
N ALA A 24 12.47 -4.93 -3.61
CA ALA A 24 12.21 -5.85 -2.50
C ALA A 24 11.70 -7.21 -2.97
N LEU A 25 10.99 -7.25 -4.10
CA LEU A 25 10.43 -8.48 -4.69
C LEU A 25 11.32 -9.12 -5.77
N ASP A 26 12.42 -8.47 -6.18
CA ASP A 26 13.28 -8.98 -7.24
C ASP A 26 13.91 -10.33 -6.89
N GLY A 27 13.65 -11.35 -7.71
CA GLY A 27 14.14 -12.71 -7.53
C GLY A 27 13.60 -13.44 -6.29
N VAL A 28 12.55 -12.92 -5.63
CA VAL A 28 11.92 -13.54 -4.45
C VAL A 28 11.01 -14.68 -4.89
N THR A 29 11.04 -15.79 -4.16
CA THR A 29 10.06 -16.88 -4.33
C THR A 29 8.78 -16.59 -3.57
N VAL A 30 7.68 -17.27 -3.92
CA VAL A 30 6.40 -17.19 -3.18
C VAL A 30 6.60 -17.51 -1.70
N GLU A 31 7.36 -18.57 -1.41
CA GLU A 31 7.64 -18.99 -0.03
C GLU A 31 8.38 -17.89 0.74
N GLN A 32 9.42 -17.30 0.15
CA GLN A 32 10.16 -16.20 0.78
C GLN A 32 9.29 -14.98 1.01
N ALA A 33 8.44 -14.63 0.03
CA ALA A 33 7.55 -13.48 0.17
C ALA A 33 6.53 -13.65 1.30
N ASN A 34 6.02 -14.86 1.50
CA ASN A 34 5.05 -15.21 2.56
C ASN A 34 5.70 -15.42 3.93
N THR A 35 7.01 -15.50 4.01
CA THR A 35 7.71 -15.80 5.26
C THR A 35 7.82 -14.57 6.15
N GLN A 36 7.39 -14.68 7.41
CA GLN A 36 7.74 -13.72 8.45
C GLN A 36 9.23 -13.87 8.78
N PRO A 37 10.04 -12.80 8.70
CA PRO A 37 11.50 -12.96 8.77
C PRO A 37 12.04 -13.29 10.17
N THR A 38 11.33 -12.88 11.22
CA THR A 38 11.79 -12.99 12.62
C THR A 38 10.65 -13.29 13.58
N PRO A 39 9.87 -14.38 13.38
CA PRO A 39 8.63 -14.60 14.12
C PRO A 39 8.84 -14.78 15.62
N GLU A 40 9.93 -15.40 16.03
CA GLU A 40 10.25 -15.65 17.46
C GLU A 40 10.80 -14.40 18.16
N LEU A 41 11.61 -13.60 17.46
CA LEU A 41 12.27 -12.42 18.03
C LEU A 41 11.39 -11.17 17.96
N ALA A 42 10.71 -10.99 16.84
CA ALA A 42 9.89 -9.80 16.57
C ALA A 42 8.66 -10.20 15.73
N PRO A 43 7.60 -10.76 16.37
CA PRO A 43 6.43 -11.30 15.68
C PRO A 43 5.60 -10.25 14.93
N ARG A 44 5.86 -8.96 15.15
CA ARG A 44 5.24 -7.85 14.43
C ARG A 44 6.05 -7.33 13.24
N VAL A 45 7.12 -8.03 12.85
CA VAL A 45 7.80 -7.76 11.58
C VAL A 45 7.13 -8.57 10.50
N ASP A 46 6.43 -7.89 9.63
CA ASP A 46 5.57 -8.50 8.64
C ASP A 46 6.33 -9.06 7.44
N SER A 47 5.68 -9.99 6.73
CA SER A 47 6.20 -10.57 5.49
C SER A 47 6.19 -9.56 4.34
N LEU A 48 6.97 -9.84 3.28
CA LEU A 48 6.91 -9.04 2.05
C LEU A 48 5.50 -9.03 1.45
N THR A 49 4.82 -10.17 1.49
CA THR A 49 3.43 -10.29 1.00
C THR A 49 2.51 -9.35 1.77
N TRP A 50 2.56 -9.34 3.09
CA TRP A 50 1.72 -8.46 3.90
C TRP A 50 2.02 -6.99 3.60
N LEU A 51 3.29 -6.59 3.58
CA LEU A 51 3.70 -5.21 3.33
C LEU A 51 3.23 -4.70 1.96
N CYS A 52 3.35 -5.52 0.92
CA CYS A 52 2.86 -5.17 -0.42
C CYS A 52 1.34 -5.09 -0.48
N TRP A 53 0.64 -6.09 0.09
CA TRP A 53 -0.81 -6.14 0.11
C TRP A 53 -1.41 -4.99 0.93
N HIS A 54 -0.88 -4.74 2.13
CA HIS A 54 -1.31 -3.64 2.99
C HIS A 54 -1.16 -2.28 2.29
N THR A 55 0.00 -2.02 1.69
CA THR A 55 0.24 -0.78 0.96
C THR A 55 -0.73 -0.62 -0.22
N ALA A 56 -0.93 -1.69 -1.00
CA ALA A 56 -1.90 -1.66 -2.10
C ALA A 56 -3.32 -1.38 -1.58
N ARG A 57 -3.70 -2.02 -0.46
CA ARG A 57 -5.02 -1.86 0.14
C ARG A 57 -5.25 -0.46 0.68
N GLU A 58 -4.27 0.14 1.35
CA GLU A 58 -4.37 1.51 1.86
C GLU A 58 -4.47 2.52 0.71
N LEU A 59 -3.62 2.42 -0.31
CA LEU A 59 -3.73 3.25 -1.51
C LEU A 59 -5.10 3.10 -2.19
N ASP A 60 -5.54 1.87 -2.40
CA ASP A 60 -6.80 1.58 -3.07
C ASP A 60 -8.00 2.12 -2.29
N THR A 61 -8.08 1.81 -1.00
CA THR A 61 -9.22 2.19 -0.14
C THR A 61 -9.30 3.71 0.02
N GLN A 62 -8.18 4.36 0.34
CA GLN A 62 -8.14 5.80 0.60
C GLN A 62 -8.38 6.61 -0.68
N VAL A 63 -7.75 6.23 -1.80
CA VAL A 63 -7.89 6.96 -3.06
C VAL A 63 -9.26 6.71 -3.69
N SER A 64 -9.79 5.49 -3.65
CA SER A 64 -11.15 5.20 -4.13
C SER A 64 -12.20 5.98 -3.35
N ALA A 65 -12.03 6.11 -2.02
CA ALA A 65 -12.91 6.94 -1.20
C ALA A 65 -12.85 8.42 -1.62
N LEU A 66 -11.66 8.97 -1.88
CA LEU A 66 -11.49 10.35 -2.36
C LEU A 66 -12.08 10.57 -3.76
N ALA A 67 -12.01 9.55 -4.61
CA ALA A 67 -12.54 9.58 -5.97
C ALA A 67 -14.04 9.28 -6.05
N GLY A 68 -14.64 8.75 -4.99
CA GLY A 68 -16.04 8.30 -4.98
C GLY A 68 -16.27 7.08 -5.86
N THR A 69 -15.31 6.16 -5.95
CA THR A 69 -15.36 4.94 -6.75
C THR A 69 -15.25 3.68 -5.88
N GLU A 70 -15.62 2.54 -6.44
CA GLU A 70 -15.28 1.25 -5.83
C GLU A 70 -13.78 0.98 -5.94
N THR A 71 -13.26 0.13 -5.05
CA THR A 71 -11.85 -0.27 -5.02
C THR A 71 -11.49 -1.16 -6.21
N VAL A 72 -10.23 -1.11 -6.65
CA VAL A 72 -9.72 -2.05 -7.65
C VAL A 72 -9.65 -3.48 -7.10
N TRP A 73 -9.54 -3.65 -5.79
CA TRP A 73 -9.68 -4.92 -5.09
C TRP A 73 -10.99 -5.62 -5.45
N ALA A 74 -12.10 -4.90 -5.41
CA ALA A 74 -13.42 -5.43 -5.71
C ALA A 74 -13.68 -5.57 -7.22
N THR A 75 -13.22 -4.59 -8.02
CA THR A 75 -13.62 -4.48 -9.43
C THR A 75 -12.71 -5.20 -10.41
N ARG A 76 -11.47 -5.56 -10.00
CA ARG A 76 -10.49 -6.22 -10.88
C ARG A 76 -10.16 -7.67 -10.50
N GLY A 77 -10.99 -8.30 -9.66
CA GLY A 77 -10.88 -9.72 -9.31
C GLY A 77 -9.70 -10.03 -8.38
N HIS A 78 -9.13 -9.03 -7.68
CA HIS A 78 -8.04 -9.27 -6.74
C HIS A 78 -8.51 -10.05 -5.51
N ARG A 79 -9.73 -9.76 -5.02
CA ARG A 79 -10.36 -10.49 -3.91
C ARG A 79 -10.35 -12.01 -4.16
N GLU A 80 -10.83 -12.41 -5.32
CA GLU A 80 -10.94 -13.81 -5.70
C GLU A 80 -9.57 -14.46 -5.93
N ARG A 81 -8.63 -13.71 -6.47
CA ARG A 81 -7.25 -14.21 -6.72
C ARG A 81 -6.47 -14.41 -5.44
N PHE A 82 -6.63 -13.53 -4.46
CA PHE A 82 -5.97 -13.68 -3.14
C PHE A 82 -6.68 -14.71 -2.28
N ALA A 83 -8.01 -14.76 -2.32
CA ALA A 83 -8.84 -15.67 -1.52
C ALA A 83 -8.41 -15.73 -0.04
N LEU A 84 -8.13 -14.57 0.55
CA LEU A 84 -7.68 -14.49 1.94
C LEU A 84 -8.75 -15.01 2.90
N PRO A 85 -8.36 -15.73 3.97
CA PRO A 85 -9.29 -16.20 5.01
C PRO A 85 -9.66 -15.09 6.00
N LEU A 86 -9.57 -13.83 5.59
CA LEU A 86 -9.88 -12.64 6.37
C LEU A 86 -11.14 -11.97 5.83
N PRO A 87 -11.91 -11.26 6.68
CA PRO A 87 -13.03 -10.45 6.21
C PRO A 87 -12.60 -9.40 5.19
N ASP A 88 -13.47 -9.07 4.23
CA ASP A 88 -13.19 -8.03 3.24
C ASP A 88 -12.97 -6.64 3.85
N ASP A 89 -13.61 -6.37 4.98
CA ASP A 89 -13.49 -5.15 5.77
C ASP A 89 -12.46 -5.24 6.90
N THR A 90 -11.54 -6.21 6.81
CA THR A 90 -10.48 -6.37 7.82
C THR A 90 -9.71 -5.06 7.98
N GLU A 91 -9.53 -4.65 9.24
CA GLU A 91 -8.75 -3.48 9.60
C GLU A 91 -7.26 -3.86 9.63
N ASP A 92 -6.63 -3.90 8.44
CA ASP A 92 -5.26 -4.37 8.24
C ASP A 92 -4.22 -3.61 9.07
N TRP A 93 -4.44 -2.33 9.33
CA TRP A 93 -3.60 -1.49 10.20
C TRP A 93 -3.66 -1.89 11.70
N ARG A 94 -4.58 -2.79 12.08
CA ARG A 94 -4.72 -3.36 13.44
C ARG A 94 -4.46 -4.86 13.52
N HIS A 95 -4.00 -5.49 12.44
CA HIS A 95 -3.76 -6.92 12.44
C HIS A 95 -2.91 -7.37 13.63
N THR A 96 -3.33 -8.44 14.29
CA THR A 96 -2.46 -9.21 15.17
C THR A 96 -1.39 -9.93 14.33
N PRO A 97 -0.28 -10.41 14.91
CA PRO A 97 0.68 -11.25 14.19
C PRO A 97 0.04 -12.47 13.51
N GLU A 98 -0.98 -13.06 14.13
CA GLU A 98 -1.70 -14.22 13.61
C GLU A 98 -2.58 -13.85 12.40
N GLU A 99 -3.22 -12.68 12.41
CA GLU A 99 -3.98 -12.16 11.26
C GLU A 99 -3.04 -11.78 10.12
N ALA A 100 -1.95 -11.09 10.41
CA ALA A 100 -0.95 -10.73 9.41
C ALA A 100 -0.34 -11.96 8.74
N ALA A 101 -0.11 -13.04 9.49
CA ALA A 101 0.38 -14.31 8.97
C ALA A 101 -0.61 -15.03 8.03
N GLN A 102 -1.89 -14.66 8.03
CA GLN A 102 -2.89 -15.19 7.11
C GLN A 102 -2.87 -14.50 5.75
N VAL A 103 -2.18 -13.37 5.63
CA VAL A 103 -2.01 -12.67 4.35
C VAL A 103 -0.90 -13.34 3.57
N VAL A 104 -1.27 -14.33 2.78
CA VAL A 104 -0.37 -15.12 1.94
C VAL A 104 -0.92 -15.20 0.51
N VAL A 105 -0.03 -15.39 -0.44
CA VAL A 105 -0.38 -15.59 -1.85
C VAL A 105 0.15 -16.92 -2.35
N SER A 106 -0.52 -17.51 -3.33
CA SER A 106 -0.04 -18.69 -4.05
C SER A 106 0.74 -18.31 -5.33
N ASP A 107 0.65 -17.05 -5.75
CA ASP A 107 1.27 -16.52 -6.96
C ASP A 107 1.73 -15.07 -6.73
N LEU A 108 3.03 -14.82 -6.93
CA LEU A 108 3.59 -13.46 -6.85
C LEU A 108 3.02 -12.53 -7.93
N GLY A 109 2.60 -13.07 -9.07
CA GLY A 109 1.95 -12.29 -10.11
C GLY A 109 0.65 -11.65 -9.63
N ALA A 110 -0.12 -12.32 -8.76
CA ALA A 110 -1.31 -11.75 -8.14
C ALA A 110 -0.96 -10.58 -7.21
N LEU A 111 0.10 -10.74 -6.39
CA LEU A 111 0.57 -9.68 -5.47
C LEU A 111 1.03 -8.44 -6.23
N VAL A 112 1.87 -8.63 -7.25
CA VAL A 112 2.40 -7.54 -8.08
C VAL A 112 1.28 -6.85 -8.85
N ALA A 113 0.32 -7.60 -9.39
CA ALA A 113 -0.80 -7.02 -10.14
C ALA A 113 -1.68 -6.12 -9.27
N TYR A 114 -1.98 -6.52 -8.03
CA TYR A 114 -2.75 -5.67 -7.13
C TYR A 114 -1.98 -4.42 -6.73
N LEU A 115 -0.70 -4.57 -6.43
CA LEU A 115 0.17 -3.44 -6.12
C LEU A 115 0.22 -2.45 -7.29
N ASP A 116 0.42 -2.93 -8.52
CA ASP A 116 0.44 -2.10 -9.72
C ASP A 116 -0.88 -1.37 -9.97
N ASP A 117 -2.00 -2.05 -9.82
CA ASP A 117 -3.33 -1.46 -10.00
C ASP A 117 -3.61 -0.36 -8.96
N ALA A 118 -3.23 -0.58 -7.70
CA ALA A 118 -3.39 0.42 -6.65
C ALA A 118 -2.51 1.67 -6.88
N TYR A 119 -1.26 1.47 -7.30
CA TYR A 119 -0.35 2.59 -7.65
C TYR A 119 -0.82 3.32 -8.90
N ALA A 120 -1.32 2.62 -9.90
CA ALA A 120 -1.89 3.22 -11.11
C ALA A 120 -3.13 4.08 -10.78
N LEU A 121 -4.02 3.57 -9.91
CA LEU A 121 -5.18 4.32 -9.42
C LEU A 121 -4.74 5.62 -8.71
N ALA A 122 -3.81 5.52 -7.78
CA ALA A 122 -3.32 6.68 -7.02
C ALA A 122 -2.63 7.70 -7.93
N THR A 123 -1.79 7.26 -8.86
CA THR A 123 -1.10 8.12 -9.81
C THR A 123 -2.08 8.83 -10.74
N ALA A 124 -3.06 8.10 -11.29
CA ALA A 124 -4.09 8.67 -12.15
C ALA A 124 -4.95 9.72 -11.40
N TYR A 125 -5.31 9.42 -10.15
CA TYR A 125 -6.04 10.35 -9.30
C TYR A 125 -5.26 11.65 -9.07
N LEU A 126 -3.97 11.56 -8.71
CA LEU A 126 -3.09 12.72 -8.51
C LEU A 126 -2.98 13.58 -9.78
N HIS A 127 -2.81 12.96 -10.95
CA HIS A 127 -2.74 13.69 -12.22
C HIS A 127 -4.05 14.40 -12.60
N ALA A 128 -5.18 13.92 -12.11
CA ALA A 128 -6.48 14.54 -12.38
C ALA A 128 -6.80 15.72 -11.44
N LEU A 129 -6.02 15.91 -10.37
CA LEU A 129 -6.26 16.98 -9.41
C LEU A 129 -5.82 18.34 -9.93
N THR A 130 -6.57 19.35 -9.52
CA THR A 130 -6.14 20.75 -9.62
C THR A 130 -5.66 21.24 -8.24
N PRO A 131 -4.79 22.24 -8.19
CA PRO A 131 -4.32 22.80 -6.92
C PRO A 131 -5.43 23.24 -5.96
N GLN A 132 -6.52 23.73 -6.50
CA GLN A 132 -7.62 24.32 -5.74
C GLN A 132 -8.35 23.32 -4.85
N VAL A 133 -8.41 22.04 -5.26
CA VAL A 133 -9.12 21.00 -4.49
C VAL A 133 -8.30 20.39 -3.35
N LEU A 134 -7.04 20.75 -3.22
CA LEU A 134 -6.16 20.21 -2.16
C LEU A 134 -6.60 20.66 -0.76
N ASP A 135 -7.18 21.83 -0.64
CA ASP A 135 -7.69 22.39 0.63
C ASP A 135 -9.11 21.92 0.96
N ASP A 136 -9.78 21.18 0.07
CA ASP A 136 -11.12 20.65 0.35
C ASP A 136 -11.09 19.75 1.58
N VAL A 137 -12.01 19.99 2.52
CA VAL A 137 -12.21 19.12 3.67
C VAL A 137 -12.87 17.81 3.20
N VAL A 138 -12.23 16.70 3.47
CA VAL A 138 -12.68 15.36 3.08
C VAL A 138 -13.12 14.50 4.27
N ASP A 139 -12.75 14.89 5.49
CA ASP A 139 -13.14 14.17 6.70
C ASP A 139 -13.27 15.14 7.89
N THR A 140 -14.47 15.21 8.47
CA THR A 140 -14.81 16.06 9.61
C THR A 140 -14.81 15.32 10.94
N SER A 141 -14.49 14.04 10.96
CA SER A 141 -14.45 13.24 12.19
C SER A 141 -13.25 13.56 13.09
N TRP A 142 -12.29 14.32 12.57
CA TRP A 142 -11.08 14.75 13.27
C TRP A 142 -11.09 16.24 13.62
N ALA A 143 -10.30 16.62 14.61
CA ALA A 143 -10.07 18.01 14.99
C ALA A 143 -8.55 18.30 14.99
N PRO A 144 -8.00 19.11 14.04
CA PRO A 144 -8.74 19.78 12.95
C PRO A 144 -9.27 18.81 11.90
N PRO A 145 -10.27 19.21 11.09
CA PRO A 145 -10.75 18.43 9.97
C PRO A 145 -9.65 18.11 8.96
N VAL A 146 -9.74 16.93 8.35
CA VAL A 146 -8.72 16.44 7.39
C VAL A 146 -9.02 17.01 6.01
N THR A 147 -8.04 17.68 5.40
CA THR A 147 -8.10 18.11 4.01
C THR A 147 -7.66 17.00 3.05
N ARG A 148 -7.98 17.17 1.77
CA ARG A 148 -7.51 16.27 0.70
C ARG A 148 -5.98 16.16 0.68
N ALA A 149 -5.28 17.29 0.82
CA ALA A 149 -3.82 17.32 0.89
C ALA A 149 -3.28 16.48 2.06
N VAL A 150 -3.85 16.62 3.25
CA VAL A 150 -3.45 15.86 4.43
C VAL A 150 -3.70 14.36 4.24
N ARG A 151 -4.86 13.97 3.67
CA ARG A 151 -5.18 12.58 3.39
C ARG A 151 -4.21 11.96 2.38
N LEU A 152 -3.91 12.68 1.30
CA LEU A 152 -2.96 12.22 0.27
C LEU A 152 -1.53 12.12 0.82
N ALA A 153 -1.08 13.11 1.59
CA ALA A 153 0.22 13.04 2.23
C ALA A 153 0.34 11.84 3.17
N SER A 154 -0.71 11.56 3.96
CA SER A 154 -0.76 10.43 4.89
C SER A 154 -0.64 9.08 4.18
N VAL A 155 -1.42 8.83 3.14
CA VAL A 155 -1.40 7.53 2.45
C VAL A 155 -0.13 7.33 1.62
N ILE A 156 0.45 8.40 1.09
CA ILE A 156 1.73 8.34 0.35
C ILE A 156 2.91 8.13 1.30
N ASP A 157 2.89 8.77 2.48
CA ASP A 157 3.89 8.55 3.54
C ASP A 157 3.83 7.10 4.03
N ASP A 158 2.63 6.55 4.26
CA ASP A 158 2.42 5.14 4.60
C ASP A 158 3.07 4.21 3.56
N ALA A 159 2.81 4.44 2.28
CA ALA A 159 3.43 3.68 1.19
C ALA A 159 4.97 3.82 1.18
N ALA A 160 5.50 5.00 1.47
CA ALA A 160 6.93 5.24 1.55
C ALA A 160 7.57 4.48 2.72
N GLN A 161 6.95 4.48 3.90
CA GLN A 161 7.40 3.76 5.10
C GLN A 161 7.41 2.23 4.84
N HIS A 162 6.31 1.68 4.37
CA HIS A 162 6.20 0.23 4.13
C HIS A 162 7.10 -0.25 3.00
N SER A 163 7.37 0.57 1.98
CA SER A 163 8.35 0.23 0.95
C SER A 163 9.78 0.14 1.50
N GLY A 164 10.14 0.99 2.45
CA GLY A 164 11.41 0.90 3.18
C GLY A 164 11.49 -0.34 4.06
N GLN A 165 10.40 -0.66 4.76
CA GLN A 165 10.28 -1.88 5.56
C GLN A 165 10.41 -3.13 4.67
N ALA A 166 9.81 -3.16 3.48
CA ALA A 166 9.94 -4.27 2.55
C ALA A 166 11.40 -4.52 2.13
N VAL A 167 12.15 -3.46 1.83
CA VAL A 167 13.60 -3.59 1.53
C VAL A 167 14.36 -4.12 2.74
N TYR A 168 14.00 -3.71 3.94
CA TYR A 168 14.61 -4.20 5.18
C TYR A 168 14.25 -5.66 5.46
N THR A 169 12.97 -6.03 5.30
CA THR A 169 12.48 -7.41 5.43
C THR A 169 13.20 -8.36 4.47
N ARG A 170 13.44 -7.93 3.21
CA ARG A 170 14.26 -8.69 2.25
C ARG A 170 15.63 -9.05 2.84
N ARG A 171 16.29 -8.10 3.49
CA ARG A 171 17.62 -8.34 4.12
C ARG A 171 17.53 -9.28 5.31
N LEU A 172 16.47 -9.17 6.12
CA LEU A 172 16.23 -10.10 7.23
C LEU A 172 16.01 -11.54 6.78
N LEU A 173 15.46 -11.74 5.57
CA LEU A 173 15.33 -13.03 4.92
C LEU A 173 16.66 -13.57 4.35
N GLY A 174 17.77 -12.83 4.49
CA GLY A 174 19.07 -13.22 3.95
C GLY A 174 19.22 -13.04 2.43
N LEU A 175 18.31 -12.34 1.79
CA LEU A 175 18.34 -12.07 0.36
C LEU A 175 19.29 -10.89 0.05
N PRO A 176 19.99 -10.90 -1.10
CA PRO A 176 20.89 -9.81 -1.49
C PRO A 176 20.11 -8.49 -1.65
N GLY A 177 20.77 -7.37 -1.30
CA GLY A 177 20.21 -6.02 -1.38
C GLY A 177 20.18 -5.44 -2.78
#